data_f8834a16ec4513d037e94337e85087e6
#
_entry.id   f8834a16ec4513d037e94337e85087e6
#
_cell.length_a   1.000
_cell.length_b   1.000
_cell.length_c   1.000
_cell.angle_alpha   90.00
_cell.angle_beta   90.00
_cell.angle_gamma   90.00
#
_symmetry.space_group_name_H-M   'P 1'
#
loop_
_entity.id
_entity.type
_entity.pdbx_description
1 polymer ?
#
loop_
_entity_poly.entity_id
_entity_poly.type
_entity_poly.pdbx_seq_one_letter_code
_entity_poly.pdbx_strand_id
1 'polypeptide(L)'
;MKLTILSTSDIHGYIYPTDYKKRKQDLPFGLLKISSLINEIKAAETDPVLVIDNGDFLQGSPLTYYTAKQKQQPLIYTSLLNQVGFDAGVIGNHEFNYGKEYLDEAVKALDYPVLCANILNDQGQPAFGKAYELFAFDDLTVALLGLTTQYIPNWEQPASINGLTFQSATACAKEYVPKLRELADVVIVSYHGGFEKDLTTGEPTEALTGENEGYELLNKVSGIDVLLTGHQHREIATVDSSVAITQPGDKGHKLGKVCLTVEKQDGKSVILSKKAELLSVNETKANPTMEEIFNTFQEEIEDWLDQNIGMITGNMLIGDPFQVRLAGHPYIDFIHKVQMEATGTTISGTALFTNDSKGFGPTVTMRDIVTNYIYPNTLAVVRVTGADLRQALEKSASYFSLSPSRQFEVSSDFMYPKAQQYNYDMYAGIDYIIDVSFPVGKRISQFTYSGKPIQENDELEVVINQYRAVGGGNYDMFSADKIIREITVDMTELIADYFKKHDRITPDTFNNFQVIQSKKELHVN
;
A
#
# COMPACT_ATOMS: atom_id res chain seq x y z
N MET A 1 -6.52 -35.22 -13.24
CA MET A 1 -5.38 -34.31 -13.06
C MET A 1 -5.72 -33.31 -11.99
N LYS A 2 -4.78 -32.97 -11.13
CA LYS A 2 -4.88 -31.86 -10.17
C LYS A 2 -4.08 -30.68 -10.74
N LEU A 3 -4.58 -29.44 -10.57
CA LEU A 3 -3.83 -28.22 -10.84
C LEU A 3 -3.71 -27.45 -9.55
N THR A 4 -2.48 -27.16 -9.13
CA THR A 4 -2.20 -26.34 -7.96
C THR A 4 -1.75 -24.96 -8.42
N ILE A 5 -2.40 -23.90 -7.91
CA ILE A 5 -2.07 -22.50 -8.18
C ILE A 5 -1.62 -21.88 -6.86
N LEU A 6 -0.41 -21.34 -6.85
CA LEU A 6 0.19 -20.64 -5.73
C LEU A 6 0.25 -19.16 -6.06
N SER A 7 -0.09 -18.30 -5.11
CA SER A 7 -0.07 -16.85 -5.33
C SER A 7 0.57 -16.10 -4.17
N THR A 8 1.44 -15.14 -4.50
CA THR A 8 1.86 -14.05 -3.63
C THR A 8 1.12 -12.78 -4.01
N SER A 9 1.05 -11.81 -3.12
CA SER A 9 0.59 -10.45 -3.37
C SER A 9 1.18 -9.52 -2.31
N ASP A 10 1.38 -8.27 -2.65
CA ASP A 10 1.72 -7.23 -1.68
C ASP A 10 2.99 -7.57 -0.87
N ILE A 11 4.01 -8.12 -1.54
CA ILE A 11 5.30 -8.44 -0.89
C ILE A 11 6.02 -7.18 -0.43
N HIS A 12 5.80 -6.05 -1.11
CA HIS A 12 6.34 -4.74 -0.74
C HIS A 12 7.85 -4.73 -0.48
N GLY A 13 8.61 -5.54 -1.24
CA GLY A 13 10.05 -5.64 -1.09
C GLY A 13 10.54 -6.33 0.19
N TYR A 14 9.67 -6.96 0.96
CA TYR A 14 10.07 -7.77 2.12
C TYR A 14 10.57 -9.14 1.65
N ILE A 15 11.78 -9.15 1.13
CA ILE A 15 12.46 -10.37 0.65
C ILE A 15 12.95 -11.18 1.84
N TYR A 16 13.77 -10.58 2.70
CA TYR A 16 14.30 -11.21 3.89
C TYR A 16 13.26 -11.22 5.02
N PRO A 17 13.35 -12.15 5.98
CA PRO A 17 12.45 -12.23 7.13
C PRO A 17 12.81 -11.16 8.18
N THR A 18 12.78 -9.89 7.78
CA THR A 18 13.15 -8.74 8.62
C THR A 18 12.26 -7.53 8.32
N ASP A 19 11.88 -6.79 9.35
CA ASP A 19 11.26 -5.48 9.24
C ASP A 19 12.29 -4.32 9.23
N TYR A 20 13.56 -4.68 9.17
CA TYR A 20 14.72 -3.77 9.19
C TYR A 20 14.85 -2.87 10.43
N LYS A 21 14.03 -3.04 11.46
CA LYS A 21 14.15 -2.28 12.71
C LYS A 21 15.39 -2.68 13.52
N LYS A 22 15.90 -3.89 13.28
CA LYS A 22 17.13 -4.44 13.90
C LYS A 22 17.82 -5.38 12.93
N ARG A 23 19.14 -5.48 13.03
CA ARG A 23 19.90 -6.51 12.31
C ARG A 23 19.53 -7.92 12.76
N LYS A 24 19.73 -8.88 11.87
CA LYS A 24 19.66 -10.33 12.16
C LYS A 24 18.32 -10.77 12.74
N GLN A 25 17.23 -10.28 12.18
CA GLN A 25 15.91 -10.76 12.50
C GLN A 25 15.57 -12.01 11.68
N ASP A 26 14.73 -12.88 12.24
CA ASP A 26 14.06 -13.97 11.54
C ASP A 26 12.56 -13.92 11.93
N LEU A 27 11.83 -13.06 11.24
CA LEU A 27 10.41 -12.82 11.47
C LEU A 27 9.54 -13.81 10.66
N PRO A 28 8.28 -14.04 11.06
CA PRO A 28 7.42 -15.02 10.41
C PRO A 28 6.79 -14.48 9.11
N PHE A 29 7.64 -13.96 8.20
CA PHE A 29 7.25 -13.46 6.88
C PHE A 29 8.46 -13.36 5.94
N GLY A 30 8.25 -12.90 4.73
CA GLY A 30 9.28 -12.62 3.75
C GLY A 30 9.31 -13.61 2.58
N LEU A 31 9.72 -13.10 1.42
CA LEU A 31 9.70 -13.87 0.18
C LEU A 31 10.65 -15.07 0.21
N LEU A 32 11.75 -15.00 0.97
CA LEU A 32 12.66 -16.16 1.14
C LEU A 32 11.97 -17.34 1.83
N LYS A 33 11.08 -17.10 2.79
CA LYS A 33 10.27 -18.16 3.42
C LYS A 33 9.20 -18.68 2.47
N ILE A 34 8.54 -17.78 1.74
CA ILE A 34 7.59 -18.15 0.67
C ILE A 34 8.28 -19.03 -0.38
N SER A 35 9.48 -18.67 -0.82
CA SER A 35 10.26 -19.45 -1.80
C SER A 35 10.54 -20.88 -1.30
N SER A 36 10.91 -21.06 -0.02
CA SER A 36 11.06 -22.39 0.56
C SER A 36 9.77 -23.19 0.51
N LEU A 37 8.65 -22.57 0.89
CA LEU A 37 7.34 -23.24 0.89
C LEU A 37 6.89 -23.61 -0.53
N ILE A 38 7.12 -22.72 -1.53
CA ILE A 38 6.88 -23.02 -2.94
C ILE A 38 7.70 -24.25 -3.38
N ASN A 39 8.99 -24.28 -3.05
CA ASN A 39 9.87 -25.38 -3.41
C ASN A 39 9.44 -26.70 -2.75
N GLU A 40 9.03 -26.68 -1.48
CA GLU A 40 8.48 -27.85 -0.80
C GLU A 40 7.23 -28.38 -1.49
N ILE A 41 6.30 -27.50 -1.88
CA ILE A 41 5.07 -27.88 -2.58
C ILE A 41 5.40 -28.43 -3.98
N LYS A 42 6.25 -27.73 -4.77
CA LYS A 42 6.66 -28.20 -6.11
C LYS A 42 7.34 -29.57 -6.04
N ALA A 43 8.13 -29.85 -5.00
CA ALA A 43 8.78 -31.14 -4.82
C ALA A 43 7.82 -32.28 -4.39
N ALA A 44 6.73 -31.94 -3.71
CA ALA A 44 5.73 -32.92 -3.23
C ALA A 44 4.63 -33.23 -4.27
N GLU A 45 4.34 -32.28 -5.18
CA GLU A 45 3.31 -32.46 -6.20
C GLU A 45 3.88 -33.13 -7.46
N THR A 46 3.11 -34.04 -8.03
CA THR A 46 3.42 -34.69 -9.33
C THR A 46 2.62 -34.07 -10.47
N ASP A 47 1.54 -33.39 -10.15
CA ASP A 47 0.67 -32.66 -11.06
C ASP A 47 1.15 -31.21 -11.22
N PRO A 48 0.69 -30.49 -12.23
CA PRO A 48 1.12 -29.11 -12.51
C PRO A 48 0.94 -28.15 -11.33
N VAL A 49 1.95 -27.28 -11.13
CA VAL A 49 1.94 -26.18 -10.16
C VAL A 49 2.26 -24.89 -10.90
N LEU A 50 1.36 -23.90 -10.81
CA LEU A 50 1.58 -22.53 -11.27
C LEU A 50 1.85 -21.62 -10.10
N VAL A 51 2.84 -20.73 -10.20
CA VAL A 51 3.21 -19.76 -9.17
C VAL A 51 3.09 -18.35 -9.75
N ILE A 52 2.25 -17.52 -9.13
CA ILE A 52 1.85 -16.22 -9.66
C ILE A 52 2.15 -15.14 -8.61
N ASP A 53 2.81 -14.06 -9.05
CA ASP A 53 2.97 -12.84 -8.27
C ASP A 53 1.85 -11.85 -8.64
N ASN A 54 1.02 -11.46 -7.68
CA ASN A 54 -0.13 -10.59 -7.91
C ASN A 54 0.18 -9.10 -7.68
N GLY A 55 1.45 -8.67 -7.77
CA GLY A 55 1.85 -7.26 -7.77
C GLY A 55 2.16 -6.66 -6.39
N ASP A 56 2.51 -5.38 -6.40
CA ASP A 56 3.04 -4.61 -5.26
C ASP A 56 4.34 -5.22 -4.73
N PHE A 57 5.32 -5.35 -5.61
CA PHE A 57 6.63 -5.89 -5.27
C PHE A 57 7.75 -4.85 -5.22
N LEU A 58 7.67 -3.72 -5.96
CA LEU A 58 8.79 -2.75 -6.10
C LEU A 58 8.95 -1.78 -4.94
N GLN A 59 7.93 -1.52 -4.13
CA GLN A 59 7.97 -0.50 -3.09
C GLN A 59 7.43 -1.04 -1.76
N GLY A 60 8.01 -0.56 -0.62
CA GLY A 60 7.46 -0.75 0.73
C GLY A 60 8.51 -1.06 1.80
N SER A 61 9.63 -1.67 1.45
CA SER A 61 10.69 -2.00 2.41
C SER A 61 11.91 -1.08 2.27
N PRO A 62 12.77 -0.98 3.31
CA PRO A 62 14.06 -0.32 3.20
C PRO A 62 14.96 -0.88 2.09
N LEU A 63 14.82 -2.15 1.73
CA LEU A 63 15.54 -2.78 0.63
C LEU A 63 15.16 -2.17 -0.71
N THR A 64 13.86 -2.06 -0.99
CA THR A 64 13.40 -1.48 -2.26
C THR A 64 13.70 0.01 -2.33
N TYR A 65 13.61 0.73 -1.21
CA TYR A 65 14.06 2.12 -1.13
C TYR A 65 15.55 2.25 -1.46
N TYR A 66 16.42 1.40 -0.86
CA TYR A 66 17.84 1.39 -1.14
C TYR A 66 18.16 1.13 -2.62
N THR A 67 17.51 0.15 -3.23
CA THR A 67 17.71 -0.15 -4.66
C THR A 67 17.27 1.01 -5.56
N ALA A 68 16.11 1.61 -5.27
CA ALA A 68 15.59 2.72 -6.08
C ALA A 68 16.40 4.01 -5.91
N LYS A 69 16.81 4.37 -4.67
CA LYS A 69 17.42 5.68 -4.38
C LYS A 69 18.95 5.65 -4.36
N GLN A 70 19.57 4.58 -3.86
CA GLN A 70 21.02 4.49 -3.77
C GLN A 70 21.64 3.79 -4.99
N LYS A 71 21.04 2.72 -5.47
CA LYS A 71 21.49 2.01 -6.68
C LYS A 71 20.92 2.60 -7.96
N GLN A 72 19.76 3.24 -7.89
CA GLN A 72 19.03 3.84 -9.00
C GLN A 72 18.72 2.85 -10.14
N GLN A 73 18.64 1.56 -9.82
CA GLN A 73 18.34 0.49 -10.77
C GLN A 73 17.76 -0.74 -10.07
N PRO A 74 16.77 -1.42 -10.66
CA PRO A 74 16.09 -2.56 -10.01
C PRO A 74 16.83 -3.91 -10.15
N LEU A 75 17.94 -4.00 -10.91
CA LEU A 75 18.52 -5.25 -11.40
C LEU A 75 18.83 -6.29 -10.32
N ILE A 76 19.42 -5.87 -9.19
CA ILE A 76 19.74 -6.81 -8.12
C ILE A 76 18.45 -7.29 -7.42
N TYR A 77 17.45 -6.43 -7.31
CA TYR A 77 16.16 -6.76 -6.73
C TYR A 77 15.37 -7.71 -7.63
N THR A 78 15.30 -7.43 -8.93
CA THR A 78 14.63 -8.32 -9.90
C THR A 78 15.32 -9.67 -10.01
N SER A 79 16.65 -9.73 -9.84
CA SER A 79 17.36 -11.02 -9.80
C SER A 79 16.98 -11.86 -8.59
N LEU A 80 16.62 -11.24 -7.45
CA LEU A 80 16.03 -11.95 -6.30
C LEU A 80 14.66 -12.53 -6.64
N LEU A 81 13.80 -11.76 -7.30
CA LEU A 81 12.48 -12.23 -7.73
C LEU A 81 12.59 -13.40 -8.70
N ASN A 82 13.51 -13.34 -9.66
CA ASN A 82 13.74 -14.41 -10.64
C ASN A 82 14.13 -15.75 -10.00
N GLN A 83 14.75 -15.74 -8.80
CA GLN A 83 15.10 -16.97 -8.07
C GLN A 83 13.91 -17.64 -7.38
N VAL A 84 12.76 -16.97 -7.22
CA VAL A 84 11.57 -17.55 -6.58
C VAL A 84 10.91 -18.60 -7.46
N GLY A 85 11.04 -18.44 -8.78
CA GLY A 85 10.46 -19.34 -9.78
C GLY A 85 8.97 -19.08 -10.00
N PHE A 86 8.60 -17.79 -10.12
CA PHE A 86 7.29 -17.38 -10.61
C PHE A 86 7.10 -17.77 -12.08
N ASP A 87 5.90 -18.20 -12.44
CA ASP A 87 5.51 -18.52 -13.81
C ASP A 87 4.90 -17.30 -14.52
N ALA A 88 4.36 -16.33 -13.76
CA ALA A 88 3.92 -15.02 -14.23
C ALA A 88 3.78 -14.03 -13.08
N GLY A 89 3.77 -12.73 -13.41
CA GLY A 89 3.49 -11.66 -12.46
C GLY A 89 2.50 -10.64 -13.01
N VAL A 90 1.88 -9.86 -12.13
CA VAL A 90 0.96 -8.76 -12.43
C VAL A 90 1.52 -7.46 -11.89
N ILE A 91 1.18 -6.33 -12.50
CA ILE A 91 1.51 -4.99 -11.99
C ILE A 91 0.52 -4.60 -10.90
N GLY A 92 1.02 -4.13 -9.75
CA GLY A 92 0.21 -3.45 -8.73
C GLY A 92 0.28 -1.93 -8.83
N ASN A 93 -0.22 -1.22 -7.83
CA ASN A 93 -0.18 0.25 -7.83
C ASN A 93 1.16 0.81 -7.32
N HIS A 94 1.82 0.12 -6.41
CA HIS A 94 3.11 0.57 -5.86
C HIS A 94 4.30 0.39 -6.80
N GLU A 95 4.12 -0.27 -7.94
CA GLU A 95 5.13 -0.34 -9.01
C GLU A 95 5.43 1.03 -9.62
N PHE A 96 4.51 1.99 -9.53
CA PHE A 96 4.67 3.34 -10.10
C PHE A 96 5.41 4.32 -9.20
N ASN A 97 5.60 4.02 -7.91
CA ASN A 97 6.12 4.96 -6.91
C ASN A 97 7.55 5.45 -7.16
N TYR A 98 8.37 4.69 -7.89
CA TYR A 98 9.72 5.11 -8.29
C TYR A 98 9.80 5.59 -9.75
N GLY A 99 8.65 5.82 -10.39
CA GLY A 99 8.53 6.33 -11.75
C GLY A 99 8.52 5.24 -12.82
N LYS A 100 8.02 5.64 -14.00
CA LYS A 100 7.79 4.71 -15.11
C LYS A 100 9.09 4.08 -15.65
N GLU A 101 10.18 4.84 -15.73
CA GLU A 101 11.47 4.35 -16.22
C GLU A 101 12.00 3.21 -15.33
N TYR A 102 11.91 3.37 -14.01
CA TYR A 102 12.33 2.34 -13.05
C TYR A 102 11.46 1.08 -13.17
N LEU A 103 10.14 1.24 -13.34
CA LEU A 103 9.22 0.14 -13.60
C LEU A 103 9.52 -0.57 -14.92
N ASP A 104 9.76 0.18 -16.01
CA ASP A 104 10.11 -0.39 -17.32
C ASP A 104 11.40 -1.24 -17.25
N GLU A 105 12.41 -0.76 -16.50
CA GLU A 105 13.65 -1.51 -16.28
C GLU A 105 13.41 -2.78 -15.46
N ALA A 106 12.57 -2.69 -14.42
CA ALA A 106 12.22 -3.84 -13.60
C ALA A 106 11.51 -4.91 -14.42
N VAL A 107 10.46 -4.54 -15.17
CA VAL A 107 9.71 -5.47 -16.04
C VAL A 107 10.60 -6.15 -17.07
N LYS A 108 11.56 -5.43 -17.66
CA LYS A 108 12.52 -6.01 -18.61
C LYS A 108 13.50 -6.98 -17.99
N ALA A 109 13.82 -6.80 -16.70
CA ALA A 109 14.80 -7.63 -16.00
C ALA A 109 14.18 -8.88 -15.35
N LEU A 110 12.85 -8.98 -15.30
CA LEU A 110 12.16 -10.20 -14.88
C LEU A 110 12.24 -11.26 -15.97
N ASP A 111 12.50 -12.51 -15.58
CA ASP A 111 12.61 -13.65 -16.50
C ASP A 111 11.30 -14.42 -16.70
N TYR A 112 10.22 -13.94 -16.07
CA TYR A 112 8.86 -14.41 -16.24
C TYR A 112 7.95 -13.32 -16.85
N PRO A 113 6.86 -13.71 -17.57
CA PRO A 113 5.97 -12.76 -18.19
C PRO A 113 5.23 -11.90 -17.16
N VAL A 114 5.25 -10.58 -17.38
CA VAL A 114 4.41 -9.63 -16.66
C VAL A 114 3.11 -9.44 -17.44
N LEU A 115 1.98 -9.49 -16.75
CA LEU A 115 0.64 -9.39 -17.31
C LEU A 115 -0.05 -8.12 -16.86
N CYS A 116 -0.59 -7.36 -17.82
CA CYS A 116 -1.27 -6.10 -17.56
C CYS A 116 -2.24 -5.78 -18.70
N ALA A 117 -3.48 -6.25 -18.60
CA ALA A 117 -4.45 -6.10 -19.68
C ALA A 117 -5.16 -4.74 -19.71
N ASN A 118 -5.31 -4.07 -18.55
CA ASN A 118 -6.11 -2.88 -18.40
C ASN A 118 -5.33 -1.57 -18.19
N ILE A 119 -3.99 -1.61 -18.29
CA ILE A 119 -3.17 -0.41 -18.45
C ILE A 119 -2.63 -0.39 -19.85
N LEU A 120 -3.05 0.62 -20.63
CA LEU A 120 -2.74 0.71 -22.06
C LEU A 120 -1.77 1.86 -22.33
N ASN A 121 -0.90 1.67 -23.32
CA ASN A 121 -0.08 2.72 -23.91
C ASN A 121 -0.88 3.55 -24.94
N ASP A 122 -0.26 4.56 -25.54
CA ASP A 122 -0.88 5.45 -26.54
C ASP A 122 -1.38 4.73 -27.81
N GLN A 123 -0.92 3.48 -28.06
CA GLN A 123 -1.40 2.66 -29.18
C GLN A 123 -2.56 1.74 -28.80
N GLY A 124 -3.05 1.82 -27.56
CA GLY A 124 -4.11 0.95 -27.06
C GLY A 124 -3.68 -0.51 -26.84
N GLN A 125 -2.37 -0.74 -26.68
CA GLN A 125 -1.79 -2.05 -26.33
C GLN A 125 -1.45 -2.09 -24.83
N PRO A 126 -1.33 -3.29 -24.22
CA PRO A 126 -0.80 -3.42 -22.88
C PRO A 126 0.49 -2.62 -22.71
N ALA A 127 0.52 -1.75 -21.72
CA ALA A 127 1.67 -0.85 -21.49
C ALA A 127 2.88 -1.61 -20.96
N PHE A 128 2.65 -2.73 -20.27
CA PHE A 128 3.68 -3.58 -19.68
C PHE A 128 3.41 -5.04 -20.05
N GLY A 129 4.41 -5.71 -20.61
CA GLY A 129 4.34 -7.13 -20.93
C GLY A 129 3.20 -7.53 -21.87
N LYS A 130 2.27 -8.35 -21.38
CA LYS A 130 1.16 -8.93 -22.14
C LYS A 130 -0.16 -8.75 -21.40
N ALA A 131 -1.29 -8.93 -22.10
CA ALA A 131 -2.61 -8.96 -21.46
C ALA A 131 -2.83 -10.25 -20.65
N TYR A 132 -2.42 -11.38 -21.21
CA TYR A 132 -2.60 -12.72 -20.66
C TYR A 132 -1.51 -13.68 -21.11
N GLU A 133 -1.42 -14.84 -20.42
CA GLU A 133 -0.55 -15.96 -20.81
C GLU A 133 -1.37 -17.25 -20.86
N LEU A 134 -0.94 -18.19 -21.72
CA LEU A 134 -1.51 -19.52 -21.84
C LEU A 134 -0.48 -20.57 -21.41
N PHE A 135 -0.84 -21.41 -20.46
CA PHE A 135 -0.02 -22.51 -20.00
C PHE A 135 -0.62 -23.82 -20.47
N ALA A 136 0.19 -24.68 -21.07
CA ALA A 136 -0.22 -25.99 -21.57
C ALA A 136 0.42 -27.08 -20.70
N PHE A 137 -0.42 -27.95 -20.12
CA PHE A 137 -0.02 -29.09 -19.30
C PHE A 137 -0.70 -30.35 -19.83
N ASP A 138 0.04 -31.16 -20.57
CA ASP A 138 -0.50 -32.35 -21.25
C ASP A 138 -1.84 -32.03 -21.97
N ASP A 139 -2.96 -32.49 -21.41
CA ASP A 139 -4.30 -32.27 -21.95
C ASP A 139 -5.06 -31.07 -21.35
N LEU A 140 -4.40 -30.22 -20.54
CA LEU A 140 -5.02 -29.09 -19.87
C LEU A 140 -4.39 -27.77 -20.33
N THR A 141 -5.21 -26.86 -20.80
CA THR A 141 -4.80 -25.47 -21.10
C THR A 141 -5.35 -24.53 -20.05
N VAL A 142 -4.49 -23.69 -19.48
CA VAL A 142 -4.82 -22.69 -18.46
C VAL A 142 -4.54 -21.31 -18.99
N ALA A 143 -5.53 -20.42 -18.96
CA ALA A 143 -5.35 -19.01 -19.28
C ALA A 143 -5.23 -18.20 -17.98
N LEU A 144 -4.26 -17.29 -17.93
CA LEU A 144 -4.07 -16.33 -16.86
C LEU A 144 -4.18 -14.92 -17.44
N LEU A 145 -5.17 -14.16 -16.98
CA LEU A 145 -5.40 -12.75 -17.29
C LEU A 145 -4.85 -11.89 -16.15
N GLY A 146 -4.01 -10.89 -16.47
CA GLY A 146 -3.49 -9.92 -15.49
C GLY A 146 -4.25 -8.61 -15.52
N LEU A 147 -4.71 -8.15 -14.36
CA LEU A 147 -5.44 -6.89 -14.17
C LEU A 147 -4.93 -6.16 -12.93
N THR A 148 -5.08 -4.85 -12.90
CA THR A 148 -4.79 -4.03 -11.73
C THR A 148 -5.88 -2.99 -11.50
N THR A 149 -5.88 -2.35 -10.33
CA THR A 149 -6.82 -1.26 -10.03
C THR A 149 -6.70 -0.13 -11.04
N GLN A 150 -7.83 0.37 -11.52
CA GLN A 150 -7.88 1.55 -12.38
C GLN A 150 -7.61 2.86 -11.62
N TYR A 151 -7.54 2.82 -10.29
CA TYR A 151 -7.54 4.00 -9.44
C TYR A 151 -6.16 4.67 -9.29
N ILE A 152 -5.11 4.07 -9.83
CA ILE A 152 -3.71 4.54 -9.79
C ILE A 152 -3.56 6.03 -10.14
N PRO A 153 -4.26 6.61 -11.16
CA PRO A 153 -4.15 8.04 -11.48
C PRO A 153 -4.58 8.98 -10.35
N ASN A 154 -5.30 8.48 -9.34
CA ASN A 154 -5.71 9.26 -8.18
C ASN A 154 -4.62 9.32 -7.08
N TRP A 155 -3.53 8.56 -7.24
CA TRP A 155 -2.45 8.49 -6.25
C TRP A 155 -1.11 8.94 -6.81
N GLU A 156 -0.90 8.75 -8.13
CA GLU A 156 0.39 8.95 -8.76
C GLU A 156 0.54 10.35 -9.37
N GLN A 157 1.78 10.80 -9.43
CA GLN A 157 2.11 12.03 -10.15
C GLN A 157 1.84 11.83 -11.65
N PRO A 158 1.30 12.86 -12.34
CA PRO A 158 1.07 12.76 -13.79
C PRO A 158 2.32 12.37 -14.59
N ALA A 159 3.51 12.74 -14.13
CA ALA A 159 4.77 12.37 -14.78
C ALA A 159 5.04 10.86 -14.73
N SER A 160 4.71 10.19 -13.60
CA SER A 160 4.91 8.74 -13.41
C SER A 160 4.01 7.87 -14.27
N ILE A 161 2.90 8.42 -14.75
CA ILE A 161 1.86 7.69 -15.53
C ILE A 161 1.61 8.31 -16.91
N ASN A 162 2.49 9.20 -17.37
CA ASN A 162 2.33 9.87 -18.65
C ASN A 162 2.30 8.86 -19.81
N GLY A 163 1.34 9.05 -20.75
CA GLY A 163 1.12 8.15 -21.87
C GLY A 163 0.44 6.83 -21.51
N LEU A 164 -0.13 6.71 -20.30
CA LEU A 164 -0.86 5.53 -19.86
C LEU A 164 -2.36 5.81 -19.75
N THR A 165 -3.17 4.83 -20.13
CA THR A 165 -4.63 4.83 -19.93
C THR A 165 -5.00 3.67 -19.02
N PHE A 166 -5.74 3.96 -17.95
CA PHE A 166 -6.21 2.97 -16.97
C PHE A 166 -7.68 2.68 -17.20
N GLN A 167 -8.00 1.42 -17.42
CA GLN A 167 -9.37 0.95 -17.67
C GLN A 167 -9.92 0.17 -16.49
N SER A 168 -11.24 0.16 -16.31
CA SER A 168 -11.91 -0.71 -15.34
C SER A 168 -11.48 -2.16 -15.53
N ALA A 169 -11.05 -2.81 -14.44
CA ALA A 169 -10.69 -4.22 -14.44
C ALA A 169 -11.88 -5.09 -14.86
N THR A 170 -13.08 -4.76 -14.37
CA THR A 170 -14.33 -5.46 -14.74
C THR A 170 -14.66 -5.30 -16.22
N ALA A 171 -14.51 -4.10 -16.78
CA ALA A 171 -14.77 -3.87 -18.20
C ALA A 171 -13.77 -4.66 -19.08
N CYS A 172 -12.50 -4.64 -18.73
CA CYS A 172 -11.46 -5.39 -19.42
C CYS A 172 -11.70 -6.90 -19.32
N ALA A 173 -12.03 -7.42 -18.13
CA ALA A 173 -12.33 -8.84 -17.93
C ALA A 173 -13.54 -9.30 -18.77
N LYS A 174 -14.59 -8.50 -18.90
CA LYS A 174 -15.75 -8.79 -19.77
C LYS A 174 -15.36 -8.97 -21.23
N GLU A 175 -14.32 -8.29 -21.67
CA GLU A 175 -13.80 -8.43 -23.04
C GLU A 175 -12.94 -9.67 -23.20
N TYR A 176 -12.01 -9.93 -22.24
CA TYR A 176 -11.02 -10.99 -22.37
C TYR A 176 -11.53 -12.37 -21.95
N VAL A 177 -12.27 -12.49 -20.85
CA VAL A 177 -12.65 -13.80 -20.29
C VAL A 177 -13.45 -14.66 -21.28
N PRO A 178 -14.43 -14.14 -22.05
CA PRO A 178 -15.11 -14.97 -23.07
C PRO A 178 -14.16 -15.50 -24.14
N LYS A 179 -13.20 -14.71 -24.59
CA LYS A 179 -12.19 -15.11 -25.58
C LYS A 179 -11.27 -16.20 -25.01
N LEU A 180 -10.85 -16.04 -23.74
CA LEU A 180 -9.99 -17.00 -23.07
C LEU A 180 -10.71 -18.33 -22.81
N ARG A 181 -12.01 -18.32 -22.59
CA ARG A 181 -12.84 -19.53 -22.51
C ARG A 181 -12.89 -20.37 -23.79
N GLU A 182 -12.68 -19.74 -24.93
CA GLU A 182 -12.55 -20.45 -26.22
C GLU A 182 -11.17 -21.08 -26.40
N LEU A 183 -10.15 -20.60 -25.65
CA LEU A 183 -8.76 -21.00 -25.79
C LEU A 183 -8.28 -21.94 -24.68
N ALA A 184 -8.96 -21.95 -23.53
CA ALA A 184 -8.46 -22.63 -22.34
C ALA A 184 -9.57 -23.36 -21.57
N ASP A 185 -9.16 -24.44 -20.93
CA ASP A 185 -10.00 -25.26 -20.06
C ASP A 185 -10.25 -24.59 -18.68
N VAL A 186 -9.25 -23.85 -18.18
CA VAL A 186 -9.28 -23.12 -16.91
C VAL A 186 -8.94 -21.67 -17.17
N VAL A 187 -9.71 -20.73 -16.60
CA VAL A 187 -9.43 -19.29 -16.65
C VAL A 187 -9.17 -18.76 -15.25
N ILE A 188 -7.97 -18.23 -15.05
CA ILE A 188 -7.51 -17.54 -13.86
C ILE A 188 -7.50 -16.05 -14.17
N VAL A 189 -8.08 -15.24 -13.27
CA VAL A 189 -7.90 -13.78 -13.26
C VAL A 189 -7.04 -13.43 -12.06
N SER A 190 -5.87 -12.86 -12.30
CA SER A 190 -5.03 -12.26 -11.27
C SER A 190 -5.27 -10.75 -11.30
N TYR A 191 -5.95 -10.27 -10.29
CA TYR A 191 -6.36 -8.87 -10.17
C TYR A 191 -5.67 -8.23 -8.97
N HIS A 192 -4.73 -7.31 -9.24
CA HIS A 192 -4.19 -6.49 -8.16
C HIS A 192 -5.20 -5.40 -7.79
N GLY A 193 -6.08 -5.75 -6.91
CA GLY A 193 -7.16 -4.98 -6.30
C GLY A 193 -7.92 -5.90 -5.34
N GLY A 194 -8.80 -5.31 -4.54
CA GLY A 194 -9.56 -6.00 -3.52
C GLY A 194 -11.06 -6.04 -3.80
N PHE A 195 -11.83 -6.20 -2.74
CA PHE A 195 -13.28 -6.31 -2.77
C PHE A 195 -13.93 -5.05 -2.19
N GLU A 196 -14.69 -4.34 -3.00
CA GLU A 196 -15.44 -3.13 -2.64
C GLU A 196 -16.67 -3.44 -1.77
N LYS A 197 -17.06 -4.73 -1.72
CA LYS A 197 -18.21 -5.23 -0.96
C LYS A 197 -17.86 -6.48 -0.19
N ASP A 198 -18.61 -6.71 0.88
CA ASP A 198 -18.55 -7.95 1.63
C ASP A 198 -19.04 -9.13 0.79
N LEU A 199 -18.25 -10.20 0.72
CA LEU A 199 -18.55 -11.35 -0.14
C LEU A 199 -19.82 -12.10 0.26
N THR A 200 -20.21 -12.04 1.54
CA THR A 200 -21.36 -12.76 2.08
C THR A 200 -22.64 -11.95 1.95
N THR A 201 -22.58 -10.66 2.28
CA THR A 201 -23.77 -9.80 2.35
C THR A 201 -24.01 -8.98 1.08
N GLY A 202 -22.96 -8.73 0.29
CA GLY A 202 -22.98 -7.83 -0.87
C GLY A 202 -23.07 -6.35 -0.52
N GLU A 203 -23.03 -6.00 0.77
CA GLU A 203 -23.04 -4.62 1.22
C GLU A 203 -21.67 -3.96 0.99
N PRO A 204 -21.63 -2.66 0.62
CA PRO A 204 -20.39 -1.93 0.47
C PRO A 204 -19.57 -1.94 1.76
N THR A 205 -18.28 -2.22 1.67
CA THR A 205 -17.32 -2.14 2.79
C THR A 205 -16.49 -0.86 2.75
N GLU A 206 -16.58 -0.12 1.65
CA GLU A 206 -15.88 1.13 1.38
C GLU A 206 -16.67 2.01 0.42
N ALA A 207 -16.22 3.23 0.15
CA ALA A 207 -16.80 4.08 -0.89
C ALA A 207 -16.59 3.42 -2.27
N LEU A 208 -17.64 3.37 -3.08
CA LEU A 208 -17.59 2.75 -4.42
C LEU A 208 -16.93 3.70 -5.43
N THR A 209 -15.62 3.89 -5.32
CA THR A 209 -14.83 4.80 -6.14
C THR A 209 -14.33 4.18 -7.44
N GLY A 210 -14.40 2.84 -7.56
CA GLY A 210 -13.74 2.07 -8.62
C GLY A 210 -12.27 1.72 -8.29
N GLU A 211 -11.82 1.95 -7.05
CA GLU A 211 -10.52 1.49 -6.56
C GLU A 211 -10.49 -0.04 -6.52
N ASN A 212 -11.49 -0.64 -5.91
CA ASN A 212 -11.66 -2.07 -5.84
C ASN A 212 -12.88 -2.50 -6.66
N GLU A 213 -12.71 -3.54 -7.48
CA GLU A 213 -13.73 -4.10 -8.38
C GLU A 213 -13.88 -5.63 -8.22
N GLY A 214 -13.32 -6.23 -7.17
CA GLY A 214 -13.28 -7.69 -7.00
C GLY A 214 -14.67 -8.32 -6.87
N TYR A 215 -15.59 -7.68 -6.16
CA TYR A 215 -16.97 -8.15 -6.06
C TYR A 215 -17.71 -7.99 -7.40
N GLU A 216 -17.44 -6.92 -8.13
CA GLU A 216 -17.97 -6.71 -9.47
C GLU A 216 -17.45 -7.75 -10.47
N LEU A 217 -16.15 -8.05 -10.46
CA LEU A 217 -15.53 -9.12 -11.25
C LEU A 217 -16.23 -10.45 -10.99
N LEU A 218 -16.39 -10.82 -9.71
CA LEU A 218 -17.02 -12.07 -9.31
C LEU A 218 -18.47 -12.21 -9.80
N ASN A 219 -19.24 -11.12 -9.77
CA ASN A 219 -20.68 -11.16 -10.03
C ASN A 219 -21.09 -10.77 -11.46
N LYS A 220 -20.22 -10.03 -12.18
CA LYS A 220 -20.57 -9.50 -13.52
C LYS A 220 -19.75 -10.12 -14.66
N VAL A 221 -18.74 -10.96 -14.35
CA VAL A 221 -17.91 -11.64 -15.35
C VAL A 221 -18.06 -13.14 -15.19
N SER A 222 -18.84 -13.76 -16.07
CA SER A 222 -19.00 -15.21 -16.08
C SER A 222 -17.81 -15.90 -16.74
N GLY A 223 -17.42 -17.07 -16.25
CA GLY A 223 -16.37 -17.89 -16.84
C GLY A 223 -15.00 -17.76 -16.14
N ILE A 224 -14.89 -17.10 -15.02
CA ILE A 224 -13.71 -17.12 -14.15
C ILE A 224 -13.77 -18.41 -13.29
N ASP A 225 -12.66 -19.15 -13.22
CA ASP A 225 -12.53 -20.31 -12.32
C ASP A 225 -11.80 -19.99 -11.03
N VAL A 226 -10.79 -19.10 -11.14
CA VAL A 226 -9.95 -18.66 -10.03
C VAL A 226 -9.77 -17.14 -10.11
N LEU A 227 -9.96 -16.46 -8.98
CA LEU A 227 -9.74 -15.04 -8.81
C LEU A 227 -8.67 -14.83 -7.72
N LEU A 228 -7.47 -14.41 -8.14
CA LEU A 228 -6.41 -14.01 -7.23
C LEU A 228 -6.52 -12.51 -7.01
N THR A 229 -6.47 -12.05 -5.76
CA THR A 229 -6.66 -10.63 -5.39
C THR A 229 -5.56 -10.16 -4.43
N GLY A 230 -5.45 -8.85 -4.21
CA GLY A 230 -4.44 -8.20 -3.36
C GLY A 230 -4.87 -6.82 -2.88
N HIS A 231 -3.89 -5.88 -2.81
CA HIS A 231 -4.08 -4.45 -2.57
C HIS A 231 -4.62 -4.06 -1.18
N GLN A 232 -5.68 -4.72 -0.72
CA GLN A 232 -6.28 -4.43 0.60
C GLN A 232 -5.55 -5.12 1.77
N HIS A 233 -4.52 -5.93 1.53
CA HIS A 233 -3.78 -6.72 2.52
C HIS A 233 -4.66 -7.61 3.39
N ARG A 234 -5.84 -8.01 2.89
CA ARG A 234 -6.75 -8.90 3.62
C ARG A 234 -6.30 -10.35 3.46
N GLU A 235 -6.74 -11.19 4.37
CA GLU A 235 -6.53 -12.62 4.32
C GLU A 235 -7.84 -13.31 3.94
N ILE A 236 -7.95 -13.71 2.68
CA ILE A 236 -9.16 -14.36 2.14
C ILE A 236 -8.79 -15.66 1.44
N ALA A 237 -9.48 -16.74 1.80
CA ALA A 237 -9.47 -17.99 1.03
C ALA A 237 -10.86 -18.58 1.09
N THR A 238 -11.54 -18.63 -0.03
CA THR A 238 -12.91 -19.15 -0.12
C THR A 238 -13.23 -19.65 -1.52
N VAL A 239 -14.34 -20.34 -1.66
CA VAL A 239 -14.98 -20.62 -2.95
C VAL A 239 -16.35 -19.97 -2.91
N ASP A 240 -16.54 -18.98 -3.75
CA ASP A 240 -17.81 -18.27 -3.88
C ASP A 240 -18.30 -18.30 -5.33
N SER A 241 -19.60 -18.47 -5.53
CA SER A 241 -20.23 -18.50 -6.87
C SER A 241 -19.48 -19.41 -7.88
N SER A 242 -18.90 -20.51 -7.39
CA SER A 242 -18.05 -21.47 -8.13
C SER A 242 -16.68 -20.91 -8.55
N VAL A 243 -16.24 -19.76 -8.04
CA VAL A 243 -14.90 -19.21 -8.23
C VAL A 243 -14.06 -19.44 -6.98
N ALA A 244 -12.86 -20.00 -7.13
CA ALA A 244 -11.91 -20.09 -6.03
C ALA A 244 -11.17 -18.76 -5.88
N ILE A 245 -11.11 -18.23 -4.66
CA ILE A 245 -10.62 -16.87 -4.37
C ILE A 245 -9.49 -16.95 -3.34
N THR A 246 -8.40 -16.21 -3.56
CA THR A 246 -7.36 -15.96 -2.55
C THR A 246 -6.98 -14.48 -2.51
N GLN A 247 -6.70 -13.97 -1.30
CA GLN A 247 -5.97 -12.74 -1.00
C GLN A 247 -5.04 -13.06 0.17
N PRO A 248 -3.70 -13.15 -0.05
CA PRO A 248 -2.80 -13.76 0.94
C PRO A 248 -2.25 -12.80 2.01
N GLY A 249 -2.81 -11.60 2.13
CA GLY A 249 -2.27 -10.56 3.00
C GLY A 249 -1.09 -9.84 2.38
N ASP A 250 -0.11 -9.45 3.18
CA ASP A 250 1.05 -8.68 2.75
C ASP A 250 2.38 -9.29 3.23
N LYS A 251 3.52 -8.75 2.75
CA LYS A 251 4.90 -9.04 3.16
C LYS A 251 5.30 -10.52 3.14
N GLY A 252 4.51 -11.37 2.50
CA GLY A 252 4.78 -12.81 2.49
C GLY A 252 4.55 -13.51 3.83
N HIS A 253 3.58 -13.03 4.64
CA HIS A 253 3.09 -13.76 5.80
C HIS A 253 2.42 -15.07 5.43
N LYS A 254 1.76 -15.10 4.28
CA LYS A 254 1.04 -16.26 3.75
C LYS A 254 1.23 -16.44 2.25
N LEU A 255 1.07 -17.66 1.83
CA LEU A 255 1.00 -18.06 0.42
C LEU A 255 -0.44 -18.48 0.12
N GLY A 256 -1.05 -17.88 -0.89
CA GLY A 256 -2.34 -18.31 -1.41
C GLY A 256 -2.18 -19.64 -2.16
N LYS A 257 -3.07 -20.59 -1.91
CA LYS A 257 -3.09 -21.87 -2.61
C LYS A 257 -4.50 -22.22 -3.05
N VAL A 258 -4.65 -22.45 -4.36
CA VAL A 258 -5.87 -23.01 -4.95
C VAL A 258 -5.56 -24.36 -5.54
N CYS A 259 -6.40 -25.36 -5.27
CA CYS A 259 -6.33 -26.68 -5.86
C CYS A 259 -7.60 -26.96 -6.68
N LEU A 260 -7.42 -27.27 -7.96
CA LEU A 260 -8.49 -27.71 -8.85
C LEU A 260 -8.31 -29.20 -9.16
N THR A 261 -9.41 -29.97 -9.11
CA THR A 261 -9.43 -31.32 -9.68
C THR A 261 -10.14 -31.26 -11.02
N VAL A 262 -9.45 -31.60 -12.11
CA VAL A 262 -9.96 -31.55 -13.48
C VAL A 262 -10.01 -32.96 -14.06
N GLU A 263 -11.11 -33.29 -14.74
CA GLU A 263 -11.29 -34.55 -15.44
C GLU A 263 -11.75 -34.32 -16.88
N LYS A 264 -11.33 -35.17 -17.80
CA LYS A 264 -11.87 -35.20 -19.15
C LYS A 264 -13.17 -35.98 -19.19
N GLN A 265 -14.27 -35.32 -19.55
CA GLN A 265 -15.58 -35.93 -19.78
C GLN A 265 -16.04 -35.57 -21.21
N ASP A 266 -16.27 -36.59 -22.02
CA ASP A 266 -16.68 -36.43 -23.43
C ASP A 266 -15.74 -35.50 -24.25
N GLY A 267 -14.44 -35.56 -23.97
CA GLY A 267 -13.41 -34.76 -24.62
C GLY A 267 -13.27 -33.31 -24.13
N LYS A 268 -14.08 -32.92 -23.13
CA LYS A 268 -14.00 -31.58 -22.50
C LYS A 268 -13.43 -31.69 -21.09
N SER A 269 -12.67 -30.71 -20.68
CA SER A 269 -12.20 -30.58 -19.30
C SER A 269 -13.33 -30.08 -18.40
N VAL A 270 -13.58 -30.80 -17.32
CA VAL A 270 -14.58 -30.45 -16.30
C VAL A 270 -13.88 -30.31 -14.95
N ILE A 271 -14.08 -29.19 -14.27
CA ILE A 271 -13.57 -28.98 -12.93
C ILE A 271 -14.53 -29.66 -11.94
N LEU A 272 -14.08 -30.72 -11.29
CA LEU A 272 -14.86 -31.49 -10.32
C LEU A 272 -14.87 -30.87 -8.93
N SER A 273 -13.76 -30.24 -8.54
CA SER A 273 -13.66 -29.60 -7.22
C SER A 273 -12.70 -28.41 -7.26
N LYS A 274 -12.98 -27.43 -6.41
CA LYS A 274 -12.14 -26.27 -6.16
C LYS A 274 -11.92 -26.14 -4.64
N LYS A 275 -10.69 -25.86 -4.22
CA LYS A 275 -10.34 -25.57 -2.84
C LYS A 275 -9.40 -24.38 -2.81
N ALA A 276 -9.64 -23.43 -1.91
CA ALA A 276 -8.76 -22.31 -1.64
C ALA A 276 -8.31 -22.35 -0.17
N GLU A 277 -7.05 -22.06 0.09
CA GLU A 277 -6.46 -21.99 1.42
C GLU A 277 -5.31 -20.98 1.46
N LEU A 278 -4.99 -20.48 2.66
CA LEU A 278 -3.81 -19.67 2.92
C LEU A 278 -2.82 -20.47 3.77
N LEU A 279 -1.60 -20.60 3.29
CA LEU A 279 -0.52 -21.31 3.97
C LEU A 279 0.38 -20.32 4.68
N SER A 280 0.52 -20.45 6.00
CA SER A 280 1.39 -19.60 6.81
C SER A 280 2.85 -20.03 6.69
N VAL A 281 3.78 -19.06 6.68
CA VAL A 281 5.24 -19.31 6.70
C VAL A 281 5.85 -19.27 8.10
N ASN A 282 5.05 -19.24 9.16
CA ASN A 282 5.53 -19.06 10.53
C ASN A 282 6.64 -20.05 10.92
N GLU A 283 6.50 -21.33 10.53
CA GLU A 283 7.45 -22.39 10.83
C GLU A 283 8.43 -22.66 9.67
N THR A 284 8.30 -21.93 8.56
CA THR A 284 9.13 -22.13 7.36
C THR A 284 10.46 -21.39 7.55
N LYS A 285 11.57 -22.04 7.23
CA LYS A 285 12.89 -21.40 7.17
C LYS A 285 13.06 -20.64 5.86
N ALA A 286 13.82 -19.58 5.89
CA ALA A 286 14.22 -18.86 4.68
C ALA A 286 14.99 -19.80 3.71
N ASN A 287 14.90 -19.53 2.41
CA ASN A 287 15.57 -20.31 1.39
C ASN A 287 17.11 -20.14 1.50
N PRO A 288 17.87 -21.16 1.92
CA PRO A 288 19.28 -21.02 2.21
C PRO A 288 20.13 -20.71 0.97
N THR A 289 19.72 -21.18 -0.20
CA THR A 289 20.42 -20.91 -1.46
C THR A 289 20.31 -19.44 -1.83
N MET A 290 19.09 -18.87 -1.71
CA MET A 290 18.89 -17.44 -1.97
C MET A 290 19.60 -16.58 -0.90
N GLU A 291 19.56 -16.97 0.37
CA GLU A 291 20.31 -16.28 1.42
C GLU A 291 21.80 -16.24 1.10
N GLU A 292 22.41 -17.35 0.70
CA GLU A 292 23.84 -17.41 0.37
C GLU A 292 24.18 -16.52 -0.85
N ILE A 293 23.39 -16.59 -1.93
CA ILE A 293 23.62 -15.80 -3.16
C ILE A 293 23.58 -14.29 -2.87
N PHE A 294 22.65 -13.84 -2.04
CA PHE A 294 22.39 -12.42 -1.85
C PHE A 294 22.86 -11.88 -0.49
N ASN A 295 23.63 -12.65 0.29
CA ASN A 295 24.11 -12.24 1.62
C ASN A 295 24.90 -10.93 1.59
N THR A 296 25.80 -10.77 0.61
CA THR A 296 26.60 -9.54 0.47
C THR A 296 25.71 -8.31 0.25
N PHE A 297 24.64 -8.46 -0.53
CA PHE A 297 23.68 -7.38 -0.76
C PHE A 297 22.89 -7.04 0.51
N GLN A 298 22.49 -8.05 1.27
CA GLN A 298 21.81 -7.83 2.55
C GLN A 298 22.73 -7.10 3.56
N GLU A 299 24.00 -7.48 3.64
CA GLU A 299 24.97 -6.80 4.51
C GLU A 299 25.19 -5.34 4.07
N GLU A 300 25.28 -5.08 2.78
CA GLU A 300 25.41 -3.72 2.24
C GLU A 300 24.23 -2.82 2.63
N ILE A 301 23.01 -3.34 2.56
CA ILE A 301 21.81 -2.62 2.99
C ILE A 301 21.84 -2.35 4.50
N GLU A 302 22.18 -3.35 5.28
CA GLU A 302 22.26 -3.23 6.74
C GLU A 302 23.30 -2.19 7.17
N ASP A 303 24.45 -2.12 6.48
CA ASP A 303 25.49 -1.13 6.74
C ASP A 303 25.06 0.28 6.35
N TRP A 304 24.34 0.42 5.24
CA TRP A 304 23.74 1.70 4.85
C TRP A 304 22.69 2.16 5.87
N LEU A 305 21.84 1.27 6.34
CA LEU A 305 20.83 1.57 7.34
C LEU A 305 21.43 2.04 8.68
N ASP A 306 22.58 1.52 9.08
CA ASP A 306 23.23 1.89 10.33
C ASP A 306 24.09 3.16 10.25
N GLN A 307 24.14 3.84 9.11
CA GLN A 307 24.82 5.13 8.99
C GLN A 307 24.17 6.17 9.93
N ASN A 308 25.02 6.79 10.74
CA ASN A 308 24.58 7.88 11.62
C ASN A 308 24.27 9.12 10.77
N ILE A 309 23.06 9.62 10.86
CA ILE A 309 22.56 10.78 10.09
C ILE A 309 22.53 12.02 10.97
N GLY A 310 22.24 11.89 12.27
CA GLY A 310 22.15 13.07 13.13
C GLY A 310 21.94 12.79 14.60
N MET A 311 21.80 13.86 15.39
CA MET A 311 21.65 13.79 16.83
C MET A 311 20.45 14.63 17.34
N ILE A 312 19.78 14.12 18.38
CA ILE A 312 18.70 14.79 19.07
C ILE A 312 19.09 15.01 20.53
N THR A 313 18.85 16.20 21.07
CA THR A 313 19.00 16.48 22.50
C THR A 313 17.79 15.93 23.26
N GLY A 314 17.88 14.74 23.78
CA GLY A 314 16.76 13.99 24.36
C GLY A 314 16.27 12.90 23.40
N ASN A 315 14.97 12.74 23.25
CA ASN A 315 14.40 11.77 22.31
C ASN A 315 12.99 12.18 21.83
N MET A 316 12.56 11.58 20.72
CA MET A 316 11.22 11.67 20.16
C MET A 316 10.60 10.26 20.03
N LEU A 317 10.87 9.38 21.02
CA LEU A 317 10.42 7.98 20.98
C LEU A 317 8.91 7.89 21.20
N ILE A 318 8.24 7.13 20.35
CA ILE A 318 6.81 6.88 20.38
C ILE A 318 6.53 5.64 21.23
N GLY A 319 5.83 5.82 22.34
CA GLY A 319 5.37 4.74 23.19
C GLY A 319 3.96 4.23 22.84
N ASP A 320 3.08 5.15 22.46
CA ASP A 320 1.69 4.86 22.13
C ASP A 320 1.25 5.69 20.90
N PRO A 321 1.06 5.05 19.73
CA PRO A 321 0.63 5.73 18.51
C PRO A 321 -0.74 6.40 18.59
N PHE A 322 -1.65 5.90 19.42
CA PHE A 322 -2.94 6.54 19.64
C PHE A 322 -2.78 7.87 20.38
N GLN A 323 -1.92 7.91 21.41
CA GLN A 323 -1.61 9.14 22.13
C GLN A 323 -0.91 10.18 21.26
N VAL A 324 -0.06 9.77 20.31
CA VAL A 324 0.52 10.68 19.30
C VAL A 324 -0.59 11.43 18.56
N ARG A 325 -1.62 10.71 18.13
CA ARG A 325 -2.75 11.29 17.37
C ARG A 325 -3.69 12.11 18.25
N LEU A 326 -3.83 11.72 19.51
CA LEU A 326 -4.73 12.37 20.46
C LEU A 326 -4.19 13.71 21.01
N ALA A 327 -2.88 13.79 21.23
CA ALA A 327 -2.26 14.88 21.98
C ALA A 327 -1.10 15.59 21.27
N GLY A 328 -0.76 15.17 20.05
CA GLY A 328 0.47 15.62 19.37
C GLY A 328 1.72 14.92 19.90
N HIS A 329 2.85 15.09 19.21
CA HIS A 329 4.11 14.45 19.60
C HIS A 329 5.32 15.14 18.95
N PRO A 330 6.47 15.26 19.64
CA PRO A 330 7.69 15.90 19.07
C PRO A 330 8.15 15.31 17.75
N TYR A 331 7.94 14.03 17.50
CA TYR A 331 8.26 13.39 16.22
C TYR A 331 7.41 13.96 15.06
N ILE A 332 6.11 14.15 15.27
CA ILE A 332 5.21 14.73 14.25
C ILE A 332 5.56 16.20 14.01
N ASP A 333 5.81 16.94 15.09
CA ASP A 333 6.18 18.37 14.99
C ASP A 333 7.55 18.54 14.32
N PHE A 334 8.47 17.58 14.50
CA PHE A 334 9.70 17.53 13.73
C PHE A 334 9.44 17.32 12.23
N ILE A 335 8.54 16.41 11.83
CA ILE A 335 8.17 16.22 10.43
C ILE A 335 7.56 17.51 9.85
N HIS A 336 6.68 18.18 10.58
CA HIS A 336 6.15 19.48 10.19
C HIS A 336 7.25 20.52 9.95
N LYS A 337 8.26 20.60 10.82
CA LYS A 337 9.40 21.52 10.65
C LYS A 337 10.20 21.23 9.38
N VAL A 338 10.46 19.94 9.10
CA VAL A 338 11.14 19.52 7.86
C VAL A 338 10.34 19.96 6.64
N GLN A 339 9.03 19.72 6.61
CA GLN A 339 8.15 20.11 5.51
C GLN A 339 8.10 21.65 5.33
N MET A 340 7.93 22.39 6.43
CA MET A 340 7.89 23.85 6.39
C MET A 340 9.23 24.47 5.95
N GLU A 341 10.38 23.94 6.42
CA GLU A 341 11.69 24.42 6.00
C GLU A 341 11.94 24.13 4.52
N ALA A 342 11.61 22.93 4.05
CA ALA A 342 11.80 22.55 2.64
C ALA A 342 10.98 23.41 1.67
N THR A 343 9.85 23.93 2.13
CA THR A 343 8.90 24.66 1.28
C THR A 343 8.81 26.16 1.58
N GLY A 344 9.26 26.62 2.74
CA GLY A 344 9.07 27.99 3.19
C GLY A 344 7.61 28.33 3.55
N THR A 345 6.72 27.33 3.66
CA THR A 345 5.33 27.52 4.11
C THR A 345 5.24 27.60 5.62
N THR A 346 4.14 28.17 6.10
CA THR A 346 3.86 28.32 7.55
C THR A 346 2.81 27.36 8.06
N ILE A 347 2.11 26.65 7.17
CA ILE A 347 1.11 25.64 7.52
C ILE A 347 1.52 24.33 6.89
N SER A 348 1.49 23.25 7.67
CA SER A 348 1.91 21.92 7.26
C SER A 348 0.90 20.88 7.74
N GLY A 349 0.57 19.91 6.87
CA GLY A 349 -0.22 18.72 7.19
C GLY A 349 0.61 17.45 7.04
N THR A 350 0.56 16.54 8.02
CA THR A 350 1.20 15.23 7.97
C THR A 350 0.47 14.21 8.84
N ALA A 351 0.81 12.93 8.70
CA ALA A 351 0.23 11.85 9.49
C ALA A 351 1.31 10.99 10.17
N LEU A 352 0.94 10.25 11.19
CA LEU A 352 1.71 9.09 11.63
C LEU A 352 1.34 7.90 10.74
N PHE A 353 2.19 7.59 9.75
CA PHE A 353 1.87 6.66 8.66
C PHE A 353 1.76 5.19 9.07
N THR A 354 2.39 4.81 10.17
CA THR A 354 2.28 3.45 10.72
C THR A 354 2.29 3.46 12.24
N ASN A 355 1.53 2.55 12.84
CA ASN A 355 1.56 2.34 14.29
C ASN A 355 2.86 1.68 14.76
N ASP A 356 3.65 1.16 13.84
CA ASP A 356 4.94 0.56 14.12
C ASP A 356 6.07 1.56 14.26
N SER A 357 5.84 2.83 13.92
CA SER A 357 6.82 3.91 14.10
C SER A 357 7.26 4.01 15.55
N LYS A 358 8.58 4.01 15.74
CA LYS A 358 9.18 4.15 17.08
C LYS A 358 9.62 5.58 17.40
N GLY A 359 9.54 6.48 16.41
CA GLY A 359 10.12 7.81 16.51
C GLY A 359 11.65 7.77 16.55
N PHE A 360 12.29 8.85 17.02
CA PHE A 360 13.74 9.00 17.01
C PHE A 360 14.32 9.05 18.41
N GLY A 361 15.40 8.26 18.62
CA GLY A 361 16.24 8.32 19.81
C GLY A 361 17.29 9.44 19.73
N PRO A 362 18.21 9.52 20.72
CA PRO A 362 19.25 10.57 20.75
C PRO A 362 20.21 10.54 19.55
N THR A 363 20.48 9.37 18.99
CA THR A 363 21.22 9.18 17.74
C THR A 363 20.25 8.67 16.71
N VAL A 364 20.26 9.28 15.53
CA VAL A 364 19.35 8.94 14.42
C VAL A 364 20.16 8.34 13.29
N THR A 365 19.82 7.15 12.88
CA THR A 365 20.40 6.43 11.75
C THR A 365 19.49 6.49 10.53
N MET A 366 19.99 6.10 9.36
CA MET A 366 19.15 5.94 8.18
C MET A 366 18.04 4.90 8.42
N ARG A 367 18.33 3.85 9.20
CA ARG A 367 17.35 2.85 9.65
C ARG A 367 16.16 3.49 10.36
N ASP A 368 16.45 4.40 11.30
CA ASP A 368 15.38 5.10 12.01
C ASP A 368 14.51 5.92 11.06
N ILE A 369 15.13 6.59 10.09
CA ILE A 369 14.37 7.42 9.12
C ILE A 369 13.44 6.56 8.28
N VAL A 370 13.97 5.54 7.56
CA VAL A 370 13.18 4.77 6.59
C VAL A 370 12.16 3.82 7.24
N THR A 371 12.39 3.41 8.51
CA THR A 371 11.42 2.56 9.23
C THR A 371 10.31 3.35 9.93
N ASN A 372 10.51 4.64 10.15
CA ASN A 372 9.49 5.52 10.70
C ASN A 372 8.70 6.27 9.62
N TYR A 373 9.36 6.65 8.50
CA TYR A 373 8.72 7.28 7.35
C TYR A 373 8.76 6.31 6.15
N ILE A 374 7.74 5.46 6.04
CA ILE A 374 7.74 4.26 5.20
C ILE A 374 7.37 4.49 3.73
N TYR A 375 6.87 5.69 3.38
CA TYR A 375 6.48 6.00 2.00
C TYR A 375 7.48 6.97 1.36
N PRO A 376 7.83 6.78 0.07
CA PRO A 376 8.68 7.72 -0.68
C PRO A 376 7.88 8.96 -1.11
N ASN A 377 7.15 9.55 -0.16
CA ASN A 377 6.30 10.70 -0.44
C ASN A 377 7.14 11.94 -0.77
N THR A 378 6.86 12.58 -1.87
CA THR A 378 7.26 13.95 -2.16
C THR A 378 6.28 14.93 -1.55
N LEU A 379 6.56 16.24 -1.63
CA LEU A 379 5.72 17.27 -1.06
C LEU A 379 5.07 18.14 -2.16
N ALA A 380 3.86 18.59 -1.86
CA ALA A 380 3.20 19.62 -2.63
C ALA A 380 2.75 20.79 -1.72
N VAL A 381 2.87 22.00 -2.22
CA VAL A 381 2.23 23.18 -1.62
C VAL A 381 0.93 23.41 -2.37
N VAL A 382 -0.17 23.33 -1.64
CA VAL A 382 -1.50 23.57 -2.18
C VAL A 382 -2.03 24.93 -1.72
N ARG A 383 -2.74 25.63 -2.60
CA ARG A 383 -3.51 26.82 -2.24
C ARG A 383 -4.96 26.42 -2.03
N VAL A 384 -5.44 26.61 -0.81
CA VAL A 384 -6.76 26.17 -0.37
C VAL A 384 -7.51 27.31 0.30
N THR A 385 -8.83 27.20 0.33
CA THR A 385 -9.67 28.12 1.10
C THR A 385 -9.73 27.70 2.58
N GLY A 386 -10.14 28.62 3.45
CA GLY A 386 -10.41 28.28 4.85
C GLY A 386 -11.51 27.23 4.99
N ALA A 387 -12.47 27.21 4.06
CA ALA A 387 -13.50 26.15 3.98
C ALA A 387 -12.88 24.77 3.68
N ASP A 388 -11.96 24.69 2.71
CA ASP A 388 -11.25 23.47 2.36
C ASP A 388 -10.45 22.94 3.56
N LEU A 389 -9.66 23.81 4.22
CA LEU A 389 -8.84 23.40 5.35
C LEU A 389 -9.70 22.97 6.56
N ARG A 390 -10.85 23.59 6.77
CA ARG A 390 -11.83 23.15 7.77
C ARG A 390 -12.38 21.75 7.43
N GLN A 391 -12.71 21.49 6.16
CA GLN A 391 -13.17 20.17 5.74
C GLN A 391 -12.08 19.11 5.95
N ALA A 392 -10.82 19.42 5.67
CA ALA A 392 -9.69 18.52 5.94
C ALA A 392 -9.58 18.20 7.44
N LEU A 393 -9.71 19.20 8.30
CA LEU A 393 -9.74 18.99 9.76
C LEU A 393 -10.95 18.17 10.22
N GLU A 394 -12.14 18.38 9.64
CA GLU A 394 -13.35 17.58 9.95
C GLU A 394 -13.19 16.13 9.47
N LYS A 395 -12.54 15.91 8.32
CA LYS A 395 -12.18 14.55 7.85
C LYS A 395 -11.23 13.88 8.84
N SER A 396 -10.16 14.55 9.25
CA SER A 396 -9.25 14.07 10.30
C SER A 396 -10.01 13.80 11.60
N ALA A 397 -10.87 14.71 12.04
CA ALA A 397 -11.65 14.57 13.27
C ALA A 397 -12.57 13.33 13.27
N SER A 398 -12.95 12.81 12.11
CA SER A 398 -13.74 11.57 12.00
C SER A 398 -13.00 10.30 12.47
N TYR A 399 -11.66 10.39 12.64
CA TYR A 399 -10.83 9.32 13.19
C TYR A 399 -11.24 8.90 14.60
N PHE A 400 -11.68 9.85 15.42
CA PHE A 400 -12.04 9.59 16.81
C PHE A 400 -13.51 9.21 16.96
N SER A 401 -13.76 8.26 17.85
CA SER A 401 -15.08 7.92 18.38
C SER A 401 -15.06 7.90 19.91
N LEU A 402 -16.23 7.81 20.51
CA LEU A 402 -16.36 7.64 21.96
C LEU A 402 -16.99 6.29 22.25
N SER A 403 -16.33 5.51 23.11
CA SER A 403 -16.92 4.27 23.65
C SER A 403 -18.20 4.56 24.45
N PRO A 404 -19.00 3.54 24.79
CA PRO A 404 -20.13 3.69 25.73
C PRO A 404 -19.70 4.24 27.09
N SER A 405 -18.46 3.98 27.53
CA SER A 405 -17.85 4.55 28.74
C SER A 405 -17.26 5.96 28.52
N ARG A 406 -17.46 6.53 27.33
CA ARG A 406 -16.98 7.85 26.92
C ARG A 406 -15.45 7.99 26.89
N GLN A 407 -14.73 6.92 26.62
CA GLN A 407 -13.30 6.95 26.33
C GLN A 407 -13.08 7.18 24.83
N PHE A 408 -11.99 7.86 24.48
CA PHE A 408 -11.60 8.03 23.08
C PHE A 408 -11.17 6.70 22.47
N GLU A 409 -11.70 6.39 21.30
CA GLU A 409 -11.40 5.21 20.51
C GLU A 409 -11.20 5.59 19.06
N VAL A 410 -10.59 4.70 18.27
CA VAL A 410 -10.53 4.83 16.80
C VAL A 410 -11.89 4.48 16.21
N SER A 411 -12.38 5.31 15.29
CA SER A 411 -13.60 5.03 14.55
C SER A 411 -13.46 3.74 13.72
N SER A 412 -14.54 2.94 13.64
CA SER A 412 -14.61 1.73 12.81
C SER A 412 -14.24 1.99 11.35
N ASP A 413 -14.58 3.17 10.83
CA ASP A 413 -14.32 3.57 9.44
C ASP A 413 -12.82 3.65 9.09
N PHE A 414 -11.97 3.82 10.10
CA PHE A 414 -10.52 3.78 9.97
C PHE A 414 -9.90 2.41 10.25
N MET A 415 -10.71 1.43 10.60
CA MET A 415 -10.24 0.08 10.96
C MET A 415 -10.68 -0.99 9.96
N TYR A 416 -11.80 -0.76 9.28
CA TYR A 416 -12.39 -1.73 8.36
C TYR A 416 -12.72 -1.08 7.01
N PRO A 417 -12.55 -1.77 5.86
CA PRO A 417 -12.06 -3.17 5.68
C PRO A 417 -10.55 -3.34 5.85
N LYS A 418 -9.79 -2.24 5.80
CA LYS A 418 -8.34 -2.16 6.01
C LYS A 418 -8.06 -1.06 7.03
N ALA A 419 -7.11 -1.29 7.93
CA ALA A 419 -6.68 -0.25 8.87
C ALA A 419 -6.03 0.93 8.12
N GLN A 420 -6.66 2.10 8.20
CA GLN A 420 -6.28 3.32 7.47
C GLN A 420 -5.88 4.46 8.41
N GLN A 421 -5.18 4.15 9.49
CA GLN A 421 -4.78 5.14 10.50
C GLN A 421 -3.82 6.21 9.95
N TYR A 422 -3.16 5.93 8.83
CA TYR A 422 -2.35 6.88 8.05
C TYR A 422 -3.17 8.00 7.39
N ASN A 423 -4.49 7.88 7.37
CA ASN A 423 -5.41 8.90 6.87
C ASN A 423 -5.87 9.90 7.96
N TYR A 424 -5.30 9.85 9.16
CA TYR A 424 -5.49 10.88 10.17
C TYR A 424 -4.36 11.90 10.07
N ASP A 425 -4.63 13.04 9.44
CA ASP A 425 -3.68 14.15 9.32
C ASP A 425 -3.73 15.06 10.55
N MET A 426 -2.54 15.45 11.00
CA MET A 426 -2.32 16.50 12.00
C MET A 426 -1.77 17.72 11.30
N TYR A 427 -2.13 18.92 11.76
CA TYR A 427 -1.70 20.17 11.14
C TYR A 427 -0.92 21.03 12.12
N ALA A 428 0.14 21.66 11.62
CA ALA A 428 0.92 22.69 12.31
C ALA A 428 0.76 24.05 11.63
N GLY A 429 1.05 25.12 12.37
CA GLY A 429 0.93 26.51 11.89
C GLY A 429 -0.47 27.10 12.04
N ILE A 430 -1.45 26.32 12.42
CA ILE A 430 -2.82 26.73 12.79
C ILE A 430 -3.16 26.20 14.17
N ASP A 431 -4.07 26.88 14.90
CA ASP A 431 -4.59 26.37 16.18
C ASP A 431 -6.02 25.87 15.97
N TYR A 432 -6.31 24.67 16.49
CA TYR A 432 -7.65 24.08 16.34
C TYR A 432 -8.03 23.15 17.50
N ILE A 433 -9.35 23.01 17.70
CA ILE A 433 -9.92 22.10 18.70
C ILE A 433 -10.88 21.15 18.01
N ILE A 434 -10.66 19.86 18.22
CA ILE A 434 -11.55 18.77 17.82
C ILE A 434 -12.42 18.40 19.03
N ASP A 435 -13.72 18.65 18.96
CA ASP A 435 -14.67 18.20 20.00
C ASP A 435 -15.47 16.99 19.54
N VAL A 436 -15.10 15.82 20.03
CA VAL A 436 -15.69 14.52 19.64
C VAL A 436 -17.12 14.36 20.17
N SER A 437 -17.61 15.25 21.03
CA SER A 437 -19.00 15.26 21.47
C SER A 437 -19.99 15.66 20.37
N PHE A 438 -19.51 16.33 19.31
CA PHE A 438 -20.33 16.73 18.17
C PHE A 438 -20.34 15.65 17.07
N PRO A 439 -21.37 15.64 16.22
CA PRO A 439 -21.40 14.76 15.05
C PRO A 439 -20.20 14.99 14.13
N VAL A 440 -19.79 13.93 13.43
CA VAL A 440 -18.78 14.02 12.35
C VAL A 440 -19.18 15.14 11.36
N GLY A 441 -18.23 15.94 10.94
CA GLY A 441 -18.42 17.12 10.08
C GLY A 441 -18.80 18.40 10.83
N LYS A 442 -18.86 18.38 12.19
CA LYS A 442 -19.15 19.54 13.06
C LYS A 442 -18.29 19.54 14.33
N ARG A 443 -17.10 18.95 14.26
CA ARG A 443 -16.22 18.72 15.43
C ARG A 443 -15.18 19.83 15.64
N ILE A 444 -14.91 20.64 14.60
CA ILE A 444 -13.93 21.72 14.71
C ILE A 444 -14.58 22.95 15.37
N SER A 445 -14.29 23.13 16.64
CA SER A 445 -14.88 24.19 17.48
C SER A 445 -14.04 25.47 17.54
N GLN A 446 -12.71 25.36 17.40
CA GLN A 446 -11.79 26.48 17.24
C GLN A 446 -10.94 26.25 16.00
N PHE A 447 -10.66 27.33 15.23
CA PHE A 447 -9.91 27.26 13.99
C PHE A 447 -9.31 28.64 13.69
N THR A 448 -8.01 28.81 14.02
CA THR A 448 -7.33 30.11 13.92
C THR A 448 -5.96 29.99 13.24
N TYR A 449 -5.55 31.08 12.59
CA TYR A 449 -4.21 31.26 12.05
C TYR A 449 -3.61 32.57 12.56
N SER A 450 -2.41 32.51 13.16
CA SER A 450 -1.77 33.67 13.80
C SER A 450 -2.70 34.40 14.78
N GLY A 451 -3.48 33.63 15.56
CA GLY A 451 -4.42 34.12 16.56
C GLY A 451 -5.72 34.75 16.02
N LYS A 452 -5.94 34.70 14.70
CA LYS A 452 -7.17 35.22 14.07
C LYS A 452 -8.04 34.05 13.56
N PRO A 453 -9.37 34.11 13.72
CA PRO A 453 -10.27 33.13 13.15
C PRO A 453 -10.11 33.05 11.63
N ILE A 454 -9.95 31.84 11.09
CA ILE A 454 -9.90 31.60 9.64
C ILE A 454 -11.33 31.66 9.09
N GLN A 455 -11.54 32.50 8.07
CA GLN A 455 -12.81 32.62 7.38
C GLN A 455 -12.89 31.63 6.20
N GLU A 456 -14.10 31.29 5.76
CA GLU A 456 -14.31 30.31 4.69
C GLU A 456 -13.57 30.64 3.39
N ASN A 457 -13.47 31.93 3.05
CA ASN A 457 -12.85 32.42 1.81
C ASN A 457 -11.39 32.86 1.98
N ASP A 458 -10.77 32.69 3.16
CA ASP A 458 -9.35 33.00 3.34
C ASP A 458 -8.50 32.06 2.48
N GLU A 459 -7.56 32.58 1.71
CA GLU A 459 -6.61 31.78 0.95
C GLU A 459 -5.39 31.45 1.81
N LEU A 460 -5.05 30.16 1.87
CA LEU A 460 -3.97 29.63 2.68
C LEU A 460 -3.07 28.73 1.83
N GLU A 461 -1.76 28.80 2.07
CA GLU A 461 -0.79 27.88 1.47
C GLU A 461 -0.41 26.81 2.50
N VAL A 462 -0.63 25.56 2.16
CA VAL A 462 -0.42 24.40 3.03
C VAL A 462 0.54 23.43 2.35
N VAL A 463 1.60 23.01 3.04
CA VAL A 463 2.41 21.88 2.57
C VAL A 463 1.84 20.57 3.09
N ILE A 464 1.66 19.64 2.18
CA ILE A 464 1.22 18.26 2.44
C ILE A 464 1.99 17.30 1.54
N ASN A 465 1.90 15.99 1.80
CA ASN A 465 2.48 15.02 0.88
C ASN A 465 1.68 14.96 -0.44
N GLN A 466 2.34 14.52 -1.51
CA GLN A 466 1.77 14.48 -2.86
C GLN A 466 0.50 13.63 -2.92
N TYR A 467 0.48 12.45 -2.29
CA TYR A 467 -0.70 11.60 -2.21
C TYR A 467 -1.92 12.35 -1.67
N ARG A 468 -1.74 13.15 -0.60
CA ARG A 468 -2.81 13.95 -0.02
C ARG A 468 -3.21 15.12 -0.91
N ALA A 469 -2.24 15.75 -1.59
CA ALA A 469 -2.47 16.90 -2.44
C ALA A 469 -3.39 16.62 -3.64
N VAL A 470 -3.45 15.37 -4.09
CA VAL A 470 -4.35 14.92 -5.17
C VAL A 470 -5.65 14.28 -4.66
N GLY A 471 -5.96 14.41 -3.36
CA GLY A 471 -7.22 13.93 -2.76
C GLY A 471 -7.15 12.54 -2.13
N GLY A 472 -5.96 11.92 -2.09
CA GLY A 472 -5.77 10.58 -1.53
C GLY A 472 -6.33 10.44 -0.11
N GLY A 473 -6.90 9.28 0.23
CA GLY A 473 -7.51 8.99 1.53
C GLY A 473 -8.86 9.69 1.74
N ASN A 474 -9.59 9.99 0.66
CA ASN A 474 -10.89 10.68 0.67
C ASN A 474 -10.80 12.11 1.25
N TYR A 475 -9.73 12.84 0.91
CA TYR A 475 -9.59 14.26 1.19
C TYR A 475 -9.96 15.07 -0.05
N ASP A 476 -11.22 14.95 -0.49
CA ASP A 476 -11.75 15.49 -1.75
C ASP A 476 -11.64 17.02 -1.86
N MET A 477 -11.37 17.72 -0.75
CA MET A 477 -11.11 19.15 -0.73
C MET A 477 -9.73 19.51 -1.30
N PHE A 478 -8.81 18.54 -1.43
CA PHE A 478 -7.53 18.69 -2.12
C PHE A 478 -7.63 18.09 -3.53
N SER A 479 -7.00 18.72 -4.50
CA SER A 479 -7.00 18.30 -5.90
C SER A 479 -5.78 18.86 -6.64
N ALA A 480 -5.39 18.21 -7.71
CA ALA A 480 -4.18 18.57 -8.47
C ALA A 480 -4.16 20.02 -8.96
N ASP A 481 -5.32 20.60 -9.30
CA ASP A 481 -5.46 21.98 -9.73
C ASP A 481 -5.19 23.02 -8.62
N LYS A 482 -5.19 22.61 -7.34
CA LYS A 482 -4.82 23.45 -6.20
C LYS A 482 -3.32 23.44 -5.90
N ILE A 483 -2.55 22.57 -6.54
CA ILE A 483 -1.09 22.51 -6.37
C ILE A 483 -0.45 23.73 -7.03
N ILE A 484 0.28 24.50 -6.24
CA ILE A 484 1.01 25.69 -6.73
C ILE A 484 2.52 25.49 -6.81
N ARG A 485 3.02 24.45 -6.15
CA ARG A 485 4.44 24.06 -6.18
C ARG A 485 4.64 22.62 -5.72
N GLU A 486 5.51 21.91 -6.40
CA GLU A 486 5.93 20.56 -6.03
C GLU A 486 7.40 20.55 -5.60
N ILE A 487 7.73 19.67 -4.65
CA ILE A 487 9.10 19.37 -4.22
C ILE A 487 9.34 17.91 -4.59
N THR A 488 10.20 17.69 -5.55
CA THR A 488 10.47 16.36 -6.14
C THR A 488 11.40 15.48 -5.31
N VAL A 489 12.01 16.04 -4.25
CA VAL A 489 12.81 15.30 -3.27
C VAL A 489 11.86 14.64 -2.27
N ASP A 490 12.04 13.34 -2.02
CA ASP A 490 11.19 12.63 -1.07
C ASP A 490 11.50 12.99 0.39
N MET A 491 10.53 12.73 1.26
CA MET A 491 10.63 13.10 2.67
C MET A 491 11.77 12.40 3.42
N THR A 492 12.17 11.20 3.02
CA THR A 492 13.29 10.49 3.64
C THR A 492 14.60 11.24 3.41
N GLU A 493 14.81 11.72 2.18
CA GLU A 493 15.96 12.56 1.84
C GLU A 493 15.87 13.93 2.53
N LEU A 494 14.69 14.57 2.55
CA LEU A 494 14.48 15.86 3.24
C LEU A 494 14.76 15.75 4.74
N ILE A 495 14.37 14.67 5.39
CA ILE A 495 14.67 14.40 6.81
C ILE A 495 16.19 14.25 7.01
N ALA A 496 16.86 13.46 6.17
CA ALA A 496 18.31 13.29 6.23
C ALA A 496 19.05 14.62 6.01
N ASP A 497 18.62 15.42 5.05
CA ASP A 497 19.20 16.73 4.77
C ASP A 497 18.94 17.77 5.87
N TYR A 498 17.79 17.70 6.52
CA TYR A 498 17.48 18.52 7.70
C TYR A 498 18.47 18.25 8.83
N PHE A 499 18.77 16.96 9.12
CA PHE A 499 19.80 16.59 10.11
C PHE A 499 21.20 17.06 9.73
N LYS A 500 21.56 17.05 8.43
CA LYS A 500 22.85 17.58 7.96
C LYS A 500 23.00 19.10 8.13
N LYS A 501 21.88 19.84 8.02
CA LYS A 501 21.87 21.31 8.18
C LYS A 501 21.85 21.73 9.65
N HIS A 502 21.31 20.90 10.53
CA HIS A 502 21.11 21.19 11.94
C HIS A 502 21.92 20.23 12.81
N ASP A 503 23.08 20.65 13.30
CA ASP A 503 24.00 19.82 14.09
C ASP A 503 23.32 19.09 15.26
N ARG A 504 22.31 19.72 15.87
CA ARG A 504 21.57 19.19 17.00
C ARG A 504 20.13 19.65 17.00
N ILE A 505 19.20 18.71 17.08
CA ILE A 505 17.77 18.97 17.11
C ILE A 505 17.24 18.81 18.55
N THR A 506 16.45 19.76 18.99
CA THR A 506 15.76 19.70 20.29
C THR A 506 14.30 19.31 20.07
N PRO A 507 13.82 18.24 20.74
CA PRO A 507 12.39 17.91 20.72
C PRO A 507 11.56 19.01 21.36
N ASP A 508 10.58 19.49 20.66
CA ASP A 508 9.55 20.41 21.19
C ASP A 508 8.20 20.10 20.51
N THR A 509 7.14 20.59 21.10
CA THR A 509 5.77 20.42 20.61
C THR A 509 5.13 21.76 20.34
N PHE A 510 4.40 21.86 19.23
CA PHE A 510 3.66 23.07 18.88
C PHE A 510 2.48 23.32 19.84
N ASN A 511 1.89 22.25 20.40
CA ASN A 511 0.71 22.33 21.29
C ASN A 511 -0.45 23.14 20.68
N ASN A 512 -0.60 23.07 19.38
CA ASN A 512 -1.49 23.90 18.58
C ASN A 512 -2.87 23.25 18.35
N PHE A 513 -3.09 22.03 18.84
CA PHE A 513 -4.41 21.40 18.79
C PHE A 513 -4.76 20.64 20.06
N GLN A 514 -6.05 20.41 20.23
CA GLN A 514 -6.59 19.61 21.31
C GLN A 514 -7.75 18.74 20.80
N VAL A 515 -7.81 17.50 21.27
CA VAL A 515 -8.98 16.63 21.11
C VAL A 515 -9.70 16.58 22.44
N ILE A 516 -10.92 17.06 22.47
CA ILE A 516 -11.71 17.19 23.69
C ILE A 516 -13.04 16.46 23.58
N GLN A 517 -13.66 16.32 24.73
CA GLN A 517 -15.03 15.90 24.90
C GLN A 517 -15.71 16.93 25.81
N SER A 518 -16.46 17.88 25.23
CA SER A 518 -17.20 18.84 26.01
C SER A 518 -18.29 18.14 26.84
N LYS A 519 -18.46 18.54 28.08
CA LYS A 519 -19.60 18.09 28.87
C LYS A 519 -20.87 18.65 28.24
N LYS A 520 -21.76 17.78 27.72
CA LYS A 520 -23.14 18.20 27.51
C LYS A 520 -23.67 18.62 28.86
N GLU A 521 -23.97 19.90 29.05
CA GLU A 521 -24.94 20.29 30.07
C GLU A 521 -26.26 19.58 29.68
N LEU A 522 -26.63 18.59 30.46
CA LEU A 522 -27.96 18.02 30.44
C LEU A 522 -28.91 19.16 30.86
N HIS A 523 -29.43 19.92 29.88
CA HIS A 523 -30.66 20.65 30.12
C HIS A 523 -31.76 19.60 30.28
N VAL A 524 -31.96 19.17 31.53
CA VAL A 524 -33.19 18.49 31.94
C VAL A 524 -34.27 19.57 31.90
N ASN A 525 -35.08 19.57 30.86
CA ASN A 525 -36.39 20.21 30.86
C ASN A 525 -37.42 19.19 31.28
#